data_334c680c36393e3a9d5782696c147eb9
#
_entry.id   334c680c36393e3a9d5782696c147eb9
#
_cell.length_a   1.000
_cell.length_b   1.000
_cell.length_c   1.000
_cell.angle_alpha   90.00
_cell.angle_beta   90.00
_cell.angle_gamma   90.00
#
_symmetry.space_group_name_H-M   'P 1'
#
loop_
_entity.id
_entity.type
_entity.pdbx_description
1 polymer ?
#
loop_
_entity_poly.entity_id
_entity_poly.type
_entity_poly.pdbx_seq_one_letter_code
_entity_poly.pdbx_strand_id
1 'polypeptide(L)'
;GELVEQMHEDLYDGLAEEIAEGTQIFLDRGWEATKVLDAALVEGMVVVGDDFRDGILFVPEVLLAANAMKAGMALLEPILSASGVEPIAIMVIGTVKGDIHDIGQKLVGMMMEGAGVQVFNLGVNTDKDEYIDALEEHNATILGMSALLTTTMPYMKVVVDELKARGIRDKYIIMVGGAPLNDEFAEHVGADAYCMDAG
;
A
#
# COMPACT_ATOMS: atom_id res chain seq x y z
N GLY A 1 -24.68 -0.11 10.10
CA GLY A 1 -25.99 0.52 9.89
C GLY A 1 -25.99 1.33 8.59
N GLU A 2 -27.13 1.92 8.26
CA GLU A 2 -27.42 2.59 6.97
C GLU A 2 -26.28 3.50 6.44
N LEU A 3 -25.68 4.32 7.30
CA LEU A 3 -24.57 5.20 6.89
C LEU A 3 -23.27 4.41 6.57
N VAL A 4 -22.98 3.33 7.26
CA VAL A 4 -21.83 2.46 6.95
C VAL A 4 -22.01 1.81 5.58
N GLU A 5 -23.19 1.27 5.31
CA GLU A 5 -23.53 0.66 4.02
C GLU A 5 -23.41 1.70 2.88
N GLN A 6 -23.92 2.91 3.12
CA GLN A 6 -23.76 4.01 2.15
C GLN A 6 -22.30 4.35 1.88
N MET A 7 -21.47 4.42 2.93
CA MET A 7 -20.04 4.70 2.75
C MET A 7 -19.30 3.58 1.99
N HIS A 8 -19.72 2.32 2.14
CA HIS A 8 -19.16 1.23 1.32
C HIS A 8 -19.52 1.41 -0.17
N GLU A 9 -20.76 1.82 -0.48
CA GLU A 9 -21.17 2.15 -1.85
C GLU A 9 -20.40 3.37 -2.38
N ASP A 10 -20.29 4.43 -1.59
CA ASP A 10 -19.56 5.64 -1.96
C ASP A 10 -18.05 5.37 -2.20
N LEU A 11 -17.42 4.48 -1.41
CA LEU A 11 -16.05 4.02 -1.64
C LEU A 11 -15.95 3.24 -2.95
N TYR A 12 -16.87 2.32 -3.19
CA TYR A 12 -16.90 1.51 -4.40
C TYR A 12 -17.03 2.37 -5.65
N ASP A 13 -17.86 3.41 -5.57
CA ASP A 13 -18.06 4.39 -6.65
C ASP A 13 -16.98 5.48 -6.72
N GLY A 14 -16.06 5.51 -5.75
CA GLY A 14 -14.95 6.45 -5.71
C GLY A 14 -15.33 7.88 -5.35
N LEU A 15 -16.40 8.07 -4.57
CA LEU A 15 -16.98 9.36 -4.20
C LEU A 15 -16.24 9.98 -3.01
N ALA A 16 -15.14 10.68 -3.28
CA ALA A 16 -14.24 11.20 -2.23
C ALA A 16 -14.88 12.26 -1.32
N GLU A 17 -15.75 13.11 -1.85
CA GLU A 17 -16.42 14.14 -1.08
C GLU A 17 -17.43 13.52 -0.10
N GLU A 18 -18.21 12.55 -0.55
CA GLU A 18 -19.18 11.79 0.24
C GLU A 18 -18.50 10.99 1.36
N ILE A 19 -17.34 10.39 1.06
CA ILE A 19 -16.53 9.69 2.07
C ILE A 19 -15.99 10.64 3.12
N ALA A 20 -15.49 11.80 2.75
CA ALA A 20 -15.06 12.82 3.71
C ALA A 20 -16.23 13.28 4.58
N GLU A 21 -17.39 13.56 3.99
CA GLU A 21 -18.60 13.97 4.72
C GLU A 21 -19.09 12.86 5.66
N GLY A 22 -19.20 11.62 5.20
CA GLY A 22 -19.61 10.48 6.01
C GLY A 22 -18.68 10.23 7.18
N THR A 23 -17.36 10.34 6.96
CA THR A 23 -16.34 10.26 8.01
C THR A 23 -16.56 11.34 9.07
N GLN A 24 -16.75 12.59 8.66
CA GLN A 24 -17.02 13.69 9.58
C GLN A 24 -18.30 13.47 10.38
N ILE A 25 -19.38 13.00 9.73
CA ILE A 25 -20.65 12.69 10.41
C ILE A 25 -20.44 11.64 11.52
N PHE A 26 -19.65 10.60 11.29
CA PHE A 26 -19.35 9.59 12.32
C PHE A 26 -18.57 10.20 13.50
N LEU A 27 -17.57 11.01 13.21
CA LEU A 27 -16.79 11.70 14.24
C LEU A 27 -17.69 12.65 15.08
N ASP A 28 -18.57 13.41 14.44
CA ASP A 28 -19.53 14.32 15.11
C ASP A 28 -20.54 13.56 15.98
N ARG A 29 -20.87 12.30 15.60
CA ARG A 29 -21.69 11.39 16.40
C ARG A 29 -20.95 10.71 17.54
N GLY A 30 -19.65 11.01 17.73
CA GLY A 30 -18.82 10.49 18.79
C GLY A 30 -18.29 9.08 18.55
N TRP A 31 -18.22 8.63 17.31
CA TRP A 31 -17.53 7.39 17.00
C TRP A 31 -16.02 7.55 17.16
N GLU A 32 -15.37 6.55 17.71
CA GLU A 32 -13.91 6.51 17.76
C GLU A 32 -13.33 6.41 16.34
N ALA A 33 -12.23 7.13 16.10
CA ALA A 33 -11.59 7.16 14.77
C ALA A 33 -11.19 5.78 14.26
N THR A 34 -10.72 4.89 15.14
CA THR A 34 -10.42 3.48 14.84
C THR A 34 -11.65 2.73 14.33
N LYS A 35 -12.79 2.92 14.99
CA LYS A 35 -14.04 2.27 14.58
C LYS A 35 -14.55 2.78 13.23
N VAL A 36 -14.39 4.07 12.96
CA VAL A 36 -14.73 4.64 11.63
C VAL A 36 -13.81 4.07 10.56
N LEU A 37 -12.51 4.01 10.85
CA LEU A 37 -11.52 3.42 9.95
C LEU A 37 -11.88 1.98 9.59
N ASP A 38 -12.08 1.13 10.59
CA ASP A 38 -12.30 -0.30 10.36
C ASP A 38 -13.64 -0.55 9.67
N ALA A 39 -14.74 -0.07 10.27
CA ALA A 39 -16.08 -0.45 9.83
C ALA A 39 -16.58 0.30 8.59
N ALA A 40 -16.15 1.54 8.37
CA ALA A 40 -16.66 2.34 7.26
C ALA A 40 -15.70 2.42 6.08
N LEU A 41 -14.38 2.34 6.30
CA LEU A 41 -13.39 2.51 5.25
C LEU A 41 -12.73 1.19 4.87
N VAL A 42 -12.10 0.49 5.82
CA VAL A 42 -11.34 -0.74 5.53
C VAL A 42 -12.25 -1.85 5.02
N GLU A 43 -13.39 -2.11 5.69
CA GLU A 43 -14.35 -3.14 5.22
C GLU A 43 -14.89 -2.82 3.81
N GLY A 44 -15.13 -1.54 3.47
CA GLY A 44 -15.52 -1.13 2.13
C GLY A 44 -14.45 -1.39 1.09
N MET A 45 -13.17 -1.10 1.42
CA MET A 45 -12.04 -1.36 0.53
C MET A 45 -11.74 -2.86 0.34
N VAL A 46 -12.09 -3.72 1.28
CA VAL A 46 -12.00 -5.19 1.09
C VAL A 46 -12.87 -5.63 -0.07
N VAL A 47 -14.10 -5.10 -0.18
CA VAL A 47 -15.01 -5.41 -1.31
C VAL A 47 -14.39 -4.94 -2.64
N VAL A 48 -13.83 -3.73 -2.67
CA VAL A 48 -13.14 -3.20 -3.86
C VAL A 48 -11.97 -4.10 -4.27
N GLY A 49 -11.18 -4.56 -3.30
CA GLY A 49 -10.03 -5.44 -3.54
C GLY A 49 -10.46 -6.83 -4.05
N ASP A 50 -11.50 -7.40 -3.48
CA ASP A 50 -12.04 -8.69 -3.91
C ASP A 50 -12.58 -8.61 -5.34
N ASP A 51 -13.35 -7.59 -5.67
CA ASP A 51 -13.92 -7.40 -7.01
C ASP A 51 -12.84 -7.05 -8.06
N PHE A 52 -11.77 -6.38 -7.65
CA PHE A 52 -10.62 -6.18 -8.52
C PHE A 52 -9.90 -7.51 -8.81
N ARG A 53 -9.64 -8.32 -7.79
CA ARG A 53 -9.03 -9.65 -7.95
C ARG A 53 -9.87 -10.55 -8.85
N ASP A 54 -11.20 -10.48 -8.72
CA ASP A 54 -12.14 -11.30 -9.49
C ASP A 54 -12.41 -10.74 -10.91
N GLY A 55 -11.77 -9.62 -11.27
CA GLY A 55 -11.88 -9.00 -12.60
C GLY A 55 -13.23 -8.29 -12.85
N ILE A 56 -13.96 -7.95 -11.80
CA ILE A 56 -15.19 -7.15 -11.84
C ILE A 56 -14.86 -5.68 -11.93
N LEU A 57 -13.93 -5.21 -11.10
CA LEU A 57 -13.37 -3.85 -11.18
C LEU A 57 -12.04 -3.83 -11.92
N PHE A 58 -11.72 -2.70 -12.51
CA PHE A 58 -10.47 -2.44 -13.21
C PHE A 58 -9.69 -1.31 -12.54
N VAL A 59 -8.43 -1.11 -12.98
CA VAL A 59 -7.51 -0.13 -12.38
C VAL A 59 -8.11 1.26 -12.19
N PRO A 60 -8.84 1.87 -13.14
CA PRO A 60 -9.40 3.21 -12.94
C PRO A 60 -10.37 3.29 -11.76
N GLU A 61 -11.23 2.30 -11.59
CA GLU A 61 -12.23 2.26 -10.51
C GLU A 61 -11.55 2.09 -9.15
N VAL A 62 -10.56 1.21 -9.08
CA VAL A 62 -9.76 1.02 -7.84
C VAL A 62 -9.00 2.28 -7.45
N LEU A 63 -8.46 3.03 -8.41
CA LEU A 63 -7.79 4.30 -8.15
C LEU A 63 -8.76 5.36 -7.59
N LEU A 64 -10.00 5.40 -8.10
CA LEU A 64 -11.04 6.29 -7.57
C LEU A 64 -11.41 5.89 -6.14
N ALA A 65 -11.60 4.61 -5.88
CA ALA A 65 -11.87 4.11 -4.53
C ALA A 65 -10.73 4.42 -3.54
N ALA A 66 -9.46 4.23 -3.96
CA ALA A 66 -8.30 4.58 -3.15
C ALA A 66 -8.20 6.08 -2.86
N ASN A 67 -8.55 6.95 -3.81
CA ASN A 67 -8.63 8.38 -3.57
C ASN A 67 -9.75 8.75 -2.59
N ALA A 68 -10.90 8.07 -2.68
CA ALA A 68 -11.99 8.26 -1.73
C ALA A 68 -11.56 7.83 -0.31
N MET A 69 -10.90 6.67 -0.19
CA MET A 69 -10.28 6.21 1.07
C MET A 69 -9.35 7.28 1.67
N LYS A 70 -8.47 7.87 0.86
CA LYS A 70 -7.56 8.93 1.31
C LYS A 70 -8.29 10.16 1.85
N ALA A 71 -9.41 10.53 1.27
CA ALA A 71 -10.21 11.66 1.74
C ALA A 71 -10.76 11.42 3.16
N GLY A 72 -11.24 10.21 3.46
CA GLY A 72 -11.63 9.81 4.80
C GLY A 72 -10.44 9.75 5.77
N MET A 73 -9.33 9.13 5.34
CA MET A 73 -8.11 9.03 6.15
C MET A 73 -7.53 10.37 6.54
N ALA A 74 -7.59 11.39 5.68
CA ALA A 74 -7.11 12.73 5.98
C ALA A 74 -7.78 13.35 7.24
N LEU A 75 -9.02 12.96 7.53
CA LEU A 75 -9.73 13.37 8.74
C LEU A 75 -9.38 12.51 9.97
N LEU A 76 -9.10 11.23 9.75
CA LEU A 76 -8.84 10.26 10.84
C LEU A 76 -7.38 10.29 11.31
N GLU A 77 -6.41 10.44 10.42
CA GLU A 77 -4.97 10.38 10.74
C GLU A 77 -4.53 11.30 11.88
N PRO A 78 -4.94 12.59 11.95
CA PRO A 78 -4.56 13.45 13.05
C PRO A 78 -5.08 12.95 14.40
N ILE A 79 -6.29 12.35 14.41
CA ILE A 79 -6.95 11.84 15.61
C ILE A 79 -6.29 10.52 16.06
N LEU A 80 -6.04 9.62 15.11
CA LEU A 80 -5.38 8.34 15.35
C LEU A 80 -3.96 8.55 15.89
N SER A 81 -3.19 9.43 15.26
CA SER A 81 -1.84 9.78 15.69
C SER A 81 -1.81 10.39 17.10
N ALA A 82 -2.75 11.28 17.40
CA ALA A 82 -2.87 11.89 18.74
C ALA A 82 -3.27 10.87 19.81
N SER A 83 -3.97 9.81 19.44
CA SER A 83 -4.39 8.71 20.33
C SER A 83 -3.30 7.64 20.51
N GLY A 84 -2.15 7.75 19.84
CA GLY A 84 -1.08 6.77 19.87
C GLY A 84 -1.43 5.46 19.13
N VAL A 85 -2.44 5.49 18.27
CA VAL A 85 -2.78 4.36 17.40
C VAL A 85 -1.79 4.33 16.25
N GLU A 86 -1.06 3.23 16.14
CA GLU A 86 -0.13 3.02 15.02
C GLU A 86 -0.86 2.46 13.80
N PRO A 87 -0.37 2.74 12.57
CA PRO A 87 -0.91 2.14 11.37
C PRO A 87 -0.80 0.60 11.42
N ILE A 88 -1.66 -0.10 10.68
CA ILE A 88 -1.67 -1.57 10.60
C ILE A 88 -0.29 -2.09 10.17
N ALA A 89 0.33 -1.42 9.22
CA ALA A 89 1.70 -1.66 8.77
C ALA A 89 2.27 -0.41 8.13
N ILE A 90 3.59 -0.35 7.99
CA ILE A 90 4.31 0.70 7.27
C ILE A 90 5.10 0.03 6.14
N MET A 91 4.91 0.52 4.93
CA MET A 91 5.57 0.03 3.72
C MET A 91 6.48 1.09 3.12
N VAL A 92 7.68 0.68 2.76
CA VAL A 92 8.54 1.40 1.83
C VAL A 92 8.45 0.72 0.47
N ILE A 93 8.19 1.48 -0.59
CA ILE A 93 8.10 0.95 -1.95
C ILE A 93 8.90 1.83 -2.91
N GLY A 94 9.48 1.23 -3.92
CA GLY A 94 10.18 1.95 -4.98
C GLY A 94 10.51 1.06 -6.17
N THR A 95 10.93 1.70 -7.25
CA THR A 95 11.48 1.03 -8.43
C THR A 95 12.99 0.96 -8.31
N VAL A 96 13.55 -0.21 -8.55
CA VAL A 96 14.97 -0.50 -8.33
C VAL A 96 15.90 0.36 -9.18
N LYS A 97 17.16 0.48 -8.75
CA LYS A 97 18.22 1.22 -9.43
C LYS A 97 18.36 0.85 -10.91
N GLY A 98 18.44 1.87 -11.74
CA GLY A 98 18.55 1.73 -13.19
C GLY A 98 17.20 1.61 -13.91
N ASP A 99 16.10 1.54 -13.18
CA ASP A 99 14.74 1.45 -13.72
C ASP A 99 13.96 2.72 -13.42
N ILE A 100 13.21 3.22 -14.43
CA ILE A 100 12.43 4.47 -14.33
C ILE A 100 10.93 4.26 -14.49
N HIS A 101 10.47 3.02 -14.50
CA HIS A 101 9.05 2.69 -14.65
C HIS A 101 8.36 2.80 -13.28
N ASP A 102 7.39 3.67 -13.15
CA ASP A 102 6.76 4.02 -11.88
C ASP A 102 5.27 3.68 -11.76
N ILE A 103 4.59 3.38 -12.87
CA ILE A 103 3.13 3.18 -12.89
C ILE A 103 2.73 2.00 -11.98
N GLY A 104 3.37 0.85 -12.13
CA GLY A 104 3.03 -0.36 -11.36
C GLY A 104 3.24 -0.17 -9.85
N GLN A 105 4.39 0.36 -9.46
CA GLN A 105 4.69 0.57 -8.04
C GLN A 105 3.81 1.64 -7.39
N LYS A 106 3.45 2.70 -8.12
CA LYS A 106 2.49 3.70 -7.65
C LYS A 106 1.12 3.09 -7.43
N LEU A 107 0.67 2.23 -8.35
CA LEU A 107 -0.60 1.53 -8.23
C LEU A 107 -0.62 0.63 -7.00
N VAL A 108 0.41 -0.19 -6.80
CA VAL A 108 0.55 -1.03 -5.60
C VAL A 108 0.54 -0.18 -4.33
N GLY A 109 1.31 0.92 -4.30
CA GLY A 109 1.33 1.84 -3.17
C GLY A 109 -0.06 2.40 -2.83
N MET A 110 -0.81 2.84 -3.84
CA MET A 110 -2.16 3.37 -3.66
C MET A 110 -3.15 2.31 -3.15
N MET A 111 -3.03 1.08 -3.61
CA MET A 111 -3.87 -0.03 -3.13
C MET A 111 -3.52 -0.41 -1.70
N MET A 112 -2.26 -0.44 -1.34
CA MET A 112 -1.81 -0.66 0.05
C MET A 112 -2.30 0.46 0.97
N GLU A 113 -2.24 1.73 0.54
CA GLU A 113 -2.85 2.85 1.28
C GLU A 113 -4.37 2.65 1.45
N GLY A 114 -5.07 2.20 0.40
CA GLY A 114 -6.48 1.84 0.47
C GLY A 114 -6.78 0.69 1.45
N ALA A 115 -5.84 -0.20 1.69
CA ALA A 115 -5.93 -1.26 2.70
C ALA A 115 -5.54 -0.79 4.12
N GLY A 116 -5.25 0.50 4.32
CA GLY A 116 -4.89 1.07 5.63
C GLY A 116 -3.41 0.98 5.98
N VAL A 117 -2.55 0.65 5.02
CA VAL A 117 -1.09 0.65 5.19
C VAL A 117 -0.55 2.05 4.95
N GLN A 118 0.35 2.52 5.81
CA GLN A 118 1.09 3.75 5.54
C GLN A 118 2.21 3.46 4.55
N VAL A 119 2.26 4.19 3.43
CA VAL A 119 3.20 3.93 2.33
C VAL A 119 4.15 5.11 2.11
N PHE A 120 5.44 4.82 2.12
CA PHE A 120 6.51 5.73 1.74
C PHE A 120 7.06 5.31 0.38
N ASN A 121 6.74 6.11 -0.65
CA ASN A 121 7.15 5.83 -2.01
C ASN A 121 8.44 6.58 -2.34
N LEU A 122 9.51 5.83 -2.62
CA LEU A 122 10.83 6.36 -2.93
C LEU A 122 10.98 6.76 -4.42
N GLY A 123 9.97 6.49 -5.24
CA GLY A 123 10.01 6.79 -6.66
C GLY A 123 10.79 5.75 -7.47
N VAL A 124 11.60 6.23 -8.39
CA VAL A 124 12.34 5.39 -9.35
C VAL A 124 13.84 5.46 -9.15
N ASN A 125 14.58 4.52 -9.74
CA ASN A 125 16.04 4.46 -9.68
C ASN A 125 16.58 4.47 -8.24
N THR A 126 15.88 3.77 -7.34
CA THR A 126 16.20 3.72 -5.90
C THR A 126 17.31 2.71 -5.65
N ASP A 127 18.37 3.15 -4.97
CA ASP A 127 19.45 2.23 -4.61
C ASP A 127 19.25 1.54 -3.25
N LYS A 128 20.10 0.57 -2.96
CA LYS A 128 20.00 -0.27 -1.76
C LYS A 128 20.05 0.52 -0.46
N ASP A 129 20.87 1.57 -0.40
CA ASP A 129 21.03 2.35 0.83
C ASP A 129 19.81 3.25 1.04
N GLU A 130 19.22 3.83 -0.02
CA GLU A 130 17.97 4.58 0.03
C GLU A 130 16.80 3.72 0.55
N TYR A 131 16.68 2.46 0.08
CA TYR A 131 15.68 1.52 0.61
C TYR A 131 15.89 1.25 2.10
N ILE A 132 17.13 0.95 2.50
CA ILE A 132 17.42 0.56 3.87
C ILE A 132 17.28 1.73 4.82
N ASP A 133 17.78 2.91 4.45
CA ASP A 133 17.65 4.14 5.24
C ASP A 133 16.16 4.48 5.46
N ALA A 134 15.33 4.39 4.41
CA ALA A 134 13.89 4.64 4.53
C ALA A 134 13.18 3.59 5.40
N LEU A 135 13.53 2.31 5.29
CA LEU A 135 12.99 1.25 6.15
C LEU A 135 13.27 1.52 7.64
N GLU A 136 14.48 1.95 7.95
CA GLU A 136 14.90 2.25 9.32
C GLU A 136 14.30 3.58 9.82
N GLU A 137 14.32 4.64 9.00
CA GLU A 137 13.78 5.95 9.35
C GLU A 137 12.29 5.91 9.68
N HIS A 138 11.52 5.18 8.89
CA HIS A 138 10.08 5.08 9.06
C HIS A 138 9.61 3.91 9.93
N ASN A 139 10.53 3.12 10.49
CA ASN A 139 10.20 1.87 11.19
C ASN A 139 9.29 0.95 10.37
N ALA A 140 9.53 0.88 9.06
CA ALA A 140 8.72 0.08 8.16
C ALA A 140 8.91 -1.42 8.40
N THR A 141 7.89 -2.19 8.10
CA THR A 141 7.88 -3.66 8.20
C THR A 141 7.73 -4.34 6.84
N ILE A 142 7.35 -3.59 5.81
CA ILE A 142 7.15 -4.09 4.46
C ILE A 142 8.07 -3.35 3.50
N LEU A 143 8.78 -4.10 2.66
CA LEU A 143 9.57 -3.59 1.54
C LEU A 143 8.94 -4.05 0.23
N GLY A 144 8.54 -3.11 -0.63
CA GLY A 144 8.09 -3.37 -1.99
C GLY A 144 9.13 -2.92 -3.02
N MET A 145 9.50 -3.81 -3.92
CA MET A 145 10.42 -3.49 -5.02
C MET A 145 9.79 -3.81 -6.36
N SER A 146 9.91 -2.88 -7.30
CA SER A 146 9.42 -3.01 -8.68
C SER A 146 10.55 -2.94 -9.68
N ALA A 147 10.47 -3.75 -10.73
CA ALA A 147 11.34 -3.67 -11.91
C ALA A 147 10.56 -4.06 -13.18
N LEU A 148 10.76 -3.34 -14.27
CA LEU A 148 10.09 -3.64 -15.54
C LEU A 148 11.04 -4.22 -16.61
N LEU A 149 12.36 -4.18 -16.38
CA LEU A 149 13.36 -4.65 -17.32
C LEU A 149 14.09 -5.89 -16.77
N THR A 150 14.39 -6.84 -17.66
CA THR A 150 15.20 -8.00 -17.32
C THR A 150 16.62 -7.63 -16.88
N THR A 151 17.11 -6.45 -17.31
CA THR A 151 18.41 -5.89 -16.95
C THR A 151 18.43 -5.21 -15.59
N THR A 152 17.28 -4.80 -15.05
CA THR A 152 17.17 -4.09 -13.76
C THR A 152 16.67 -4.98 -12.64
N MET A 153 15.86 -6.01 -12.94
CA MET A 153 15.35 -6.93 -11.92
C MET A 153 16.42 -7.60 -11.04
N PRO A 154 17.65 -7.91 -11.51
CA PRO A 154 18.69 -8.50 -10.64
C PRO A 154 19.11 -7.60 -9.48
N TYR A 155 18.85 -6.27 -9.55
CA TYR A 155 19.16 -5.36 -8.45
C TYR A 155 18.35 -5.64 -7.17
N MET A 156 17.19 -6.28 -7.30
CA MET A 156 16.41 -6.73 -6.13
C MET A 156 17.23 -7.64 -5.23
N LYS A 157 18.05 -8.54 -5.84
CA LYS A 157 18.95 -9.40 -5.08
C LYS A 157 20.04 -8.62 -4.35
N VAL A 158 20.54 -7.54 -4.94
CA VAL A 158 21.54 -6.67 -4.29
C VAL A 158 20.96 -6.06 -3.01
N VAL A 159 19.71 -5.60 -3.05
CA VAL A 159 19.02 -5.04 -1.87
C VAL A 159 18.83 -6.11 -0.79
N VAL A 160 18.32 -7.28 -1.16
CA VAL A 160 18.09 -8.39 -0.21
C VAL A 160 19.40 -8.89 0.40
N ASP A 161 20.45 -9.03 -0.40
CA ASP A 161 21.77 -9.47 0.08
C ASP A 161 22.38 -8.45 1.04
N GLU A 162 22.18 -7.15 0.82
CA GLU A 162 22.62 -6.11 1.76
C GLU A 162 21.85 -6.19 3.09
N LEU A 163 20.54 -6.41 3.06
CA LEU A 163 19.73 -6.63 4.27
C LEU A 163 20.23 -7.85 5.06
N LYS A 164 20.60 -8.93 4.36
CA LYS A 164 21.21 -10.14 4.97
C LYS A 164 22.57 -9.82 5.57
N ALA A 165 23.42 -9.10 4.85
CA ALA A 165 24.75 -8.73 5.32
C ALA A 165 24.71 -7.84 6.58
N ARG A 166 23.71 -6.99 6.70
CA ARG A 166 23.44 -6.20 7.91
C ARG A 166 22.73 -6.98 9.03
N GLY A 167 22.31 -8.23 8.78
CA GLY A 167 21.60 -9.06 9.77
C GLY A 167 20.19 -8.59 10.09
N ILE A 168 19.54 -7.86 9.17
CA ILE A 168 18.22 -7.25 9.39
C ILE A 168 17.16 -7.75 8.39
N ARG A 169 17.50 -8.72 7.50
CA ARG A 169 16.56 -9.23 6.48
C ARG A 169 15.23 -9.70 7.09
N ASP A 170 15.28 -10.40 8.20
CA ASP A 170 14.09 -11.03 8.81
C ASP A 170 13.18 -10.04 9.55
N LYS A 171 13.57 -8.76 9.62
CA LYS A 171 12.69 -7.69 10.13
C LYS A 171 11.60 -7.27 9.14
N TYR A 172 11.73 -7.65 7.86
CA TYR A 172 10.91 -7.12 6.78
C TYR A 172 10.21 -8.23 6.00
N ILE A 173 8.96 -7.99 5.63
CA ILE A 173 8.26 -8.72 4.59
C ILE A 173 8.66 -8.07 3.26
N ILE A 174 9.28 -8.85 2.38
CA ILE A 174 9.78 -8.36 1.09
C ILE A 174 8.87 -8.85 -0.03
N MET A 175 8.25 -7.91 -0.72
CA MET A 175 7.37 -8.12 -1.87
C MET A 175 8.06 -7.61 -3.13
N VAL A 176 8.02 -8.39 -4.20
CA VAL A 176 8.59 -8.02 -5.50
C VAL A 176 7.54 -8.16 -6.59
N GLY A 177 7.57 -7.25 -7.56
CA GLY A 177 6.64 -7.25 -8.69
C GLY A 177 7.22 -6.58 -9.93
N GLY A 178 6.54 -6.78 -11.04
CA GLY A 178 6.91 -6.25 -12.33
C GLY A 178 6.80 -7.29 -13.45
N ALA A 179 6.54 -6.84 -14.66
CA ALA A 179 6.21 -7.71 -15.80
C ALA A 179 7.21 -8.85 -16.09
N PRO A 180 8.55 -8.68 -15.94
CA PRO A 180 9.49 -9.76 -16.22
C PRO A 180 9.68 -10.75 -15.06
N LEU A 181 9.08 -10.49 -13.89
CA LEU A 181 9.24 -11.30 -12.70
C LEU A 181 8.30 -12.52 -12.69
N ASN A 182 8.67 -13.50 -11.87
CA ASN A 182 7.87 -14.68 -11.56
C ASN A 182 8.22 -15.19 -10.15
N ASP A 183 7.50 -16.22 -9.67
CA ASP A 183 7.73 -16.82 -8.36
C ASP A 183 9.16 -17.37 -8.20
N GLU A 184 9.68 -18.03 -9.23
CA GLU A 184 11.05 -18.60 -9.21
C GLU A 184 12.11 -17.50 -9.00
N PHE A 185 11.94 -16.36 -9.66
CA PHE A 185 12.82 -15.22 -9.46
C PHE A 185 12.69 -14.61 -8.06
N ALA A 186 11.47 -14.49 -7.54
CA ALA A 186 11.24 -14.00 -6.18
C ALA A 186 11.93 -14.89 -5.12
N GLU A 187 11.83 -16.20 -5.26
CA GLU A 187 12.57 -17.15 -4.42
C GLU A 187 14.09 -17.00 -4.56
N HIS A 188 14.57 -16.86 -5.80
CA HIS A 188 16.00 -16.68 -6.09
C HIS A 188 16.60 -15.44 -5.42
N VAL A 189 15.88 -14.33 -5.39
CA VAL A 189 16.34 -13.10 -4.73
C VAL A 189 16.15 -13.12 -3.22
N GLY A 190 15.34 -14.04 -2.70
CA GLY A 190 15.04 -14.17 -1.28
C GLY A 190 13.91 -13.25 -0.83
N ALA A 191 12.96 -12.92 -1.71
CA ALA A 191 11.72 -12.25 -1.36
C ALA A 191 10.73 -13.20 -0.69
N ASP A 192 9.77 -12.66 0.04
CA ASP A 192 8.72 -13.42 0.72
C ASP A 192 7.50 -13.64 -0.20
N ALA A 193 7.26 -12.71 -1.12
CA ALA A 193 6.13 -12.80 -2.04
C ALA A 193 6.46 -12.21 -3.42
N TYR A 194 5.92 -12.85 -4.45
CA TYR A 194 5.77 -12.30 -5.79
C TYR A 194 4.35 -11.77 -5.98
N CYS A 195 4.24 -10.53 -6.43
CA CYS A 195 2.97 -9.89 -6.73
C CYS A 195 2.83 -9.80 -8.25
N MET A 196 1.93 -10.59 -8.82
CA MET A 196 1.69 -10.64 -10.26
C MET A 196 1.04 -9.35 -10.77
N ASP A 197 0.20 -8.74 -9.93
CA ASP A 197 -0.50 -7.48 -10.16
C ASP A 197 -0.63 -6.69 -8.84
N ALA A 198 -1.41 -5.64 -8.84
CA ALA A 198 -1.60 -4.79 -7.67
C ALA A 198 -2.70 -5.26 -6.70
N GLY A 199 -3.54 -6.20 -7.12
CA GLY A 199 -4.62 -6.77 -6.30
C GLY A 199 -4.19 -8.02 -5.58
#